data_8aaec4fd8ebb26fe6c9f1d98ff402e23
#
_entry.id   8aaec4fd8ebb26fe6c9f1d98ff402e23
#
_cell.length_a   1.000
_cell.length_b   1.000
_cell.length_c   1.000
_cell.angle_alpha   90.00
_cell.angle_beta   90.00
_cell.angle_gamma   90.00
#
_symmetry.space_group_name_H-M   'P 1'
#
loop_
_entity.id
_entity.type
_entity.pdbx_description
1 polymer ?
#
loop_
_entity_poly.entity_id
_entity_poly.type
_entity_poly.pdbx_seq_one_letter_code
_entity_poly.pdbx_strand_id
1 'polypeptide(L)'
;MAAAKTMNVGVVVNRTKPGAKEVLRLLIRYAAQHPRLRLYFEKRSGALIKQPGLAPAELAKKSDLLLVAGGDGSLLDVVESVFPTQVPILGINIGSLGFLTAVAETEMATILPFLAENNLLLSPRRVLETTFHHLNGKKHLIPCALNDVVIARTNESRLVRIRVEIGDYLVTEYVSDGLIVATPTGSTAYSLAAGGPILSPDADSVLLTPICPHTLTNRALVVGIDQTIRVRIVPQPGVPAPTVQFDGRLGGILRADEWLEIKPAKARVQLAYLPHSDFYRVLRQKLKWSGASV
;
A
#
# COMPACT_ATOMS: atom_id res chain seq x y z
N MET A 1 10.17 -38.92 -6.56
CA MET A 1 9.24 -37.80 -6.70
C MET A 1 9.14 -37.10 -5.36
N ALA A 2 9.57 -35.84 -5.23
CA ALA A 2 9.40 -35.08 -4.01
C ALA A 2 7.89 -34.93 -3.73
N ALA A 3 7.46 -35.26 -2.52
CA ALA A 3 6.05 -35.08 -2.09
C ALA A 3 5.68 -33.61 -2.30
N ALA A 4 4.69 -33.31 -3.12
CA ALA A 4 4.27 -31.94 -3.38
C ALA A 4 3.79 -31.32 -2.05
N LYS A 5 4.39 -30.20 -1.70
CA LYS A 5 4.20 -29.48 -0.43
C LYS A 5 2.74 -28.99 -0.27
N THR A 6 2.21 -29.08 0.94
CA THR A 6 0.92 -28.47 1.28
C THR A 6 1.03 -26.95 1.21
N MET A 7 0.05 -26.29 0.56
CA MET A 7 -0.07 -24.84 0.48
C MET A 7 -1.01 -24.34 1.58
N ASN A 8 -0.49 -23.52 2.48
CA ASN A 8 -1.27 -22.88 3.55
C ASN A 8 -1.68 -21.48 3.11
N VAL A 9 -2.97 -21.24 2.94
CA VAL A 9 -3.50 -19.94 2.50
C VAL A 9 -4.23 -19.27 3.66
N GLY A 10 -3.72 -18.12 4.05
CA GLY A 10 -4.39 -17.22 4.99
C GLY A 10 -5.41 -16.36 4.25
N VAL A 11 -6.64 -16.32 4.72
CA VAL A 11 -7.75 -15.65 4.03
C VAL A 11 -8.24 -14.47 4.86
N VAL A 12 -8.22 -13.29 4.25
CA VAL A 12 -8.78 -12.05 4.79
C VAL A 12 -9.82 -11.51 3.83
N VAL A 13 -11.03 -11.25 4.30
CA VAL A 13 -12.07 -10.66 3.45
C VAL A 13 -12.64 -9.38 4.08
N ASN A 14 -12.88 -8.40 3.25
CA ASN A 14 -13.59 -7.20 3.67
C ASN A 14 -15.09 -7.53 3.81
N ARG A 15 -15.54 -7.73 5.05
CA ARG A 15 -16.90 -8.15 5.39
C ARG A 15 -18.00 -7.17 4.97
N THR A 16 -17.65 -5.91 4.68
CA THR A 16 -18.61 -4.89 4.25
C THR A 16 -18.95 -5.02 2.76
N LYS A 17 -18.17 -5.82 2.02
CA LYS A 17 -18.37 -6.04 0.58
C LYS A 17 -19.40 -7.15 0.35
N PRO A 18 -20.37 -6.96 -0.58
CA PRO A 18 -21.44 -7.94 -0.82
C PRO A 18 -20.94 -9.34 -1.20
N GLY A 19 -19.88 -9.45 -2.02
CA GLY A 19 -19.29 -10.72 -2.48
C GLY A 19 -18.44 -11.47 -1.46
N ALA A 20 -18.18 -10.88 -0.26
CA ALA A 20 -17.25 -11.45 0.73
C ALA A 20 -17.57 -12.91 1.14
N LYS A 21 -18.85 -13.20 1.39
CA LYS A 21 -19.28 -14.56 1.77
C LYS A 21 -19.15 -15.55 0.62
N GLU A 22 -19.37 -15.10 -0.61
CA GLU A 22 -19.29 -15.98 -1.77
C GLU A 22 -17.85 -16.38 -2.06
N VAL A 23 -16.91 -15.43 -1.97
CA VAL A 23 -15.48 -15.72 -2.06
C VAL A 23 -15.07 -16.79 -1.05
N LEU A 24 -15.49 -16.65 0.23
CA LEU A 24 -15.19 -17.65 1.27
C LEU A 24 -15.78 -19.02 0.95
N ARG A 25 -17.03 -19.08 0.49
CA ARG A 25 -17.69 -20.35 0.11
C ARG A 25 -16.98 -21.05 -1.04
N LEU A 26 -16.58 -20.30 -2.06
CA LEU A 26 -15.84 -20.84 -3.20
C LEU A 26 -14.49 -21.41 -2.76
N LEU A 27 -13.74 -20.69 -1.96
CA LEU A 27 -12.45 -21.16 -1.41
C LEU A 27 -12.61 -22.44 -0.60
N ILE A 28 -13.58 -22.51 0.31
CA ILE A 28 -13.82 -23.68 1.16
C ILE A 28 -14.22 -24.87 0.29
N ARG A 29 -15.13 -24.68 -0.65
CA ARG A 29 -15.58 -25.75 -1.55
C ARG A 29 -14.42 -26.31 -2.37
N TYR A 30 -13.55 -25.43 -2.88
CA TYR A 30 -12.39 -25.84 -3.65
C TYR A 30 -11.36 -26.57 -2.77
N ALA A 31 -11.05 -26.03 -1.59
CA ALA A 31 -10.11 -26.68 -0.67
C ALA A 31 -10.56 -28.05 -0.21
N ALA A 32 -11.88 -28.29 -0.07
CA ALA A 32 -12.43 -29.61 0.26
C ALA A 32 -12.14 -30.68 -0.82
N GLN A 33 -11.95 -30.26 -2.06
CA GLN A 33 -11.59 -31.13 -3.19
C GLN A 33 -10.07 -31.25 -3.42
N HIS A 34 -9.28 -30.39 -2.74
CA HIS A 34 -7.85 -30.30 -2.91
C HIS A 34 -7.14 -30.42 -1.55
N PRO A 35 -6.86 -31.65 -1.03
CA PRO A 35 -6.34 -31.89 0.32
C PRO A 35 -4.99 -31.21 0.62
N ARG A 36 -4.28 -30.79 -0.44
CA ARG A 36 -3.02 -30.04 -0.31
C ARG A 36 -3.21 -28.54 -0.07
N LEU A 37 -4.43 -28.02 -0.19
CA LEU A 37 -4.75 -26.63 0.07
C LEU A 37 -5.40 -26.51 1.44
N ARG A 38 -4.70 -25.87 2.39
CA ARG A 38 -5.21 -25.61 3.74
C ARG A 38 -5.55 -24.14 3.90
N LEU A 39 -6.75 -23.86 4.39
CA LEU A 39 -7.23 -22.49 4.62
C LEU A 39 -7.15 -22.14 6.11
N TYR A 40 -6.63 -20.95 6.38
CA TYR A 40 -6.68 -20.29 7.68
C TYR A 40 -7.38 -18.95 7.51
N PHE A 41 -8.19 -18.56 8.48
CA PHE A 41 -8.99 -17.35 8.36
C PHE A 41 -8.54 -16.29 9.37
N GLU A 42 -8.55 -15.03 8.95
CA GLU A 42 -8.49 -13.92 9.90
C GLU A 42 -9.75 -13.94 10.79
N LYS A 43 -9.67 -13.43 12.02
CA LYS A 43 -10.77 -13.51 13.02
C LYS A 43 -12.12 -13.05 12.48
N ARG A 44 -12.17 -11.87 11.86
CA ARG A 44 -13.41 -11.29 11.32
C ARG A 44 -13.92 -12.05 10.09
N SER A 45 -13.00 -12.57 9.30
CA SER A 45 -13.30 -13.39 8.12
C SER A 45 -13.85 -14.75 8.51
N GLY A 46 -13.22 -15.42 9.47
CA GLY A 46 -13.69 -16.70 10.01
C GLY A 46 -15.08 -16.58 10.64
N ALA A 47 -15.34 -15.50 11.36
CA ALA A 47 -16.64 -15.26 12.00
C ALA A 47 -17.80 -15.20 10.99
N LEU A 48 -17.59 -14.75 9.74
CA LEU A 48 -18.62 -14.73 8.70
C LEU A 48 -19.16 -16.11 8.31
N ILE A 49 -18.35 -17.16 8.56
CA ILE A 49 -18.62 -18.54 8.15
C ILE A 49 -18.56 -19.51 9.33
N LYS A 50 -18.57 -18.99 10.56
CA LYS A 50 -18.51 -19.75 11.82
C LYS A 50 -17.27 -20.67 11.90
N GLN A 51 -16.13 -20.21 11.38
CA GLN A 51 -14.85 -20.88 11.47
C GLN A 51 -13.91 -20.18 12.47
N PRO A 52 -12.97 -20.91 13.12
CA PRO A 52 -11.94 -20.29 13.92
C PRO A 52 -11.12 -19.28 13.11
N GLY A 53 -10.67 -18.21 13.75
CA GLY A 53 -9.87 -17.18 13.11
C GLY A 53 -8.64 -16.79 13.93
N LEU A 54 -7.60 -16.33 13.24
CA LEU A 54 -6.31 -15.93 13.78
C LEU A 54 -6.16 -14.40 13.75
N ALA A 55 -5.30 -13.86 14.59
CA ALA A 55 -4.85 -12.47 14.45
C ALA A 55 -3.98 -12.33 13.18
N PRO A 56 -3.92 -11.14 12.53
CA PRO A 56 -3.20 -10.96 11.26
C PRO A 56 -1.75 -11.43 11.31
N ALA A 57 -0.99 -11.06 12.33
CA ALA A 57 0.41 -11.46 12.48
C ALA A 57 0.59 -13.00 12.69
N GLU A 58 -0.35 -13.65 13.36
CA GLU A 58 -0.35 -15.10 13.55
C GLU A 58 -0.76 -15.81 12.25
N LEU A 59 -1.75 -15.25 11.54
CA LEU A 59 -2.17 -15.73 10.23
C LEU A 59 -1.00 -15.72 9.24
N ALA A 60 -0.27 -14.59 9.18
CA ALA A 60 0.89 -14.44 8.29
C ALA A 60 1.97 -15.50 8.56
N LYS A 61 2.25 -15.80 9.85
CA LYS A 61 3.25 -16.82 10.24
C LYS A 61 2.84 -18.25 9.85
N LYS A 62 1.54 -18.53 9.78
CA LYS A 62 1.01 -19.85 9.42
C LYS A 62 0.78 -20.05 7.94
N SER A 63 0.89 -18.99 7.14
CA SER A 63 0.51 -18.99 5.74
C SER A 63 1.73 -18.93 4.81
N ASP A 64 1.67 -19.69 3.75
CA ASP A 64 2.60 -19.58 2.61
C ASP A 64 2.15 -18.43 1.66
N LEU A 65 0.87 -18.03 1.72
CA LEU A 65 0.25 -16.95 0.96
C LEU A 65 -0.90 -16.34 1.77
N LEU A 66 -1.07 -15.02 1.69
CA LEU A 66 -2.29 -14.34 2.13
C LEU A 66 -3.16 -13.99 0.92
N LEU A 67 -4.43 -14.41 0.94
CA LEU A 67 -5.44 -14.00 -0.01
C LEU A 67 -6.31 -12.93 0.65
N VAL A 68 -6.29 -11.73 0.06
CA VAL A 68 -7.03 -10.56 0.56
C VAL A 68 -8.13 -10.22 -0.42
N ALA A 69 -9.38 -10.44 -0.03
CA ALA A 69 -10.54 -10.14 -0.85
C ALA A 69 -11.23 -8.84 -0.36
N GLY A 70 -11.19 -7.82 -1.21
CA GLY A 70 -11.69 -6.48 -0.89
C GLY A 70 -11.35 -5.49 -1.98
N GLY A 71 -10.90 -4.31 -1.61
CA GLY A 71 -10.29 -3.30 -2.48
C GLY A 71 -8.86 -3.00 -2.04
N ASP A 72 -8.22 -2.04 -2.71
CA ASP A 72 -6.83 -1.65 -2.40
C ASP A 72 -6.67 -1.25 -0.92
N GLY A 73 -7.62 -0.53 -0.33
CA GLY A 73 -7.59 -0.18 1.10
C GLY A 73 -7.56 -1.40 2.02
N SER A 74 -8.30 -2.47 1.70
CA SER A 74 -8.26 -3.71 2.49
C SER A 74 -6.90 -4.41 2.41
N LEU A 75 -6.23 -4.31 1.26
CA LEU A 75 -4.88 -4.84 1.09
C LEU A 75 -3.87 -4.01 1.90
N LEU A 76 -3.98 -2.68 1.88
CA LEU A 76 -3.14 -1.79 2.69
C LEU A 76 -3.25 -2.07 4.19
N ASP A 77 -4.47 -2.32 4.71
CA ASP A 77 -4.70 -2.68 6.11
C ASP A 77 -4.01 -4.00 6.49
N VAL A 78 -4.05 -4.99 5.57
CA VAL A 78 -3.36 -6.26 5.79
C VAL A 78 -1.84 -6.06 5.76
N VAL A 79 -1.31 -5.32 4.79
CA VAL A 79 0.12 -5.03 4.69
C VAL A 79 0.64 -4.42 5.99
N GLU A 80 -0.01 -3.38 6.52
CA GLU A 80 0.38 -2.76 7.78
C GLU A 80 0.42 -3.78 8.94
N SER A 81 -0.61 -4.63 9.00
CA SER A 81 -0.79 -5.59 10.11
C SER A 81 0.23 -6.73 10.07
N VAL A 82 0.81 -7.04 8.92
CA VAL A 82 1.72 -8.18 8.75
C VAL A 82 3.16 -7.79 8.47
N PHE A 83 3.43 -6.54 8.10
CA PHE A 83 4.80 -6.06 7.89
C PHE A 83 5.63 -6.17 9.18
N PRO A 84 6.90 -6.60 9.16
CA PRO A 84 7.75 -6.82 8.00
C PRO A 84 7.79 -8.29 7.49
N THR A 85 6.77 -9.08 7.72
CA THR A 85 6.74 -10.45 7.17
C THR A 85 6.75 -10.36 5.64
N GLN A 86 7.44 -11.31 5.01
CA GLN A 86 7.53 -11.36 3.55
C GLN A 86 6.56 -12.39 2.95
N VAL A 87 5.49 -12.73 3.69
CA VAL A 87 4.46 -13.61 3.17
C VAL A 87 3.81 -12.96 1.93
N PRO A 88 3.75 -13.65 0.78
CA PRO A 88 3.12 -13.10 -0.41
C PRO A 88 1.65 -12.78 -0.20
N ILE A 89 1.17 -11.70 -0.81
CA ILE A 89 -0.22 -11.24 -0.69
C ILE A 89 -0.85 -11.19 -2.08
N LEU A 90 -1.91 -11.96 -2.29
CA LEU A 90 -2.74 -11.94 -3.49
C LEU A 90 -4.01 -11.13 -3.22
N GLY A 91 -4.19 -10.03 -3.95
CA GLY A 91 -5.36 -9.18 -3.84
C GLY A 91 -6.48 -9.59 -4.80
N ILE A 92 -7.66 -9.93 -4.26
CA ILE A 92 -8.88 -10.18 -5.01
C ILE A 92 -9.80 -8.97 -4.86
N ASN A 93 -10.20 -8.41 -5.97
CA ASN A 93 -11.09 -7.27 -5.97
C ASN A 93 -12.56 -7.69 -5.85
N ILE A 94 -13.24 -7.15 -4.86
CA ILE A 94 -14.70 -7.21 -4.73
C ILE A 94 -15.26 -5.82 -5.05
N GLY A 95 -15.75 -5.67 -6.28
CA GLY A 95 -16.29 -4.41 -6.81
C GLY A 95 -15.43 -3.81 -7.92
N SER A 96 -15.07 -2.51 -7.82
CA SER A 96 -14.28 -1.85 -8.88
C SER A 96 -12.81 -2.24 -8.83
N LEU A 97 -12.21 -2.60 -9.97
CA LEU A 97 -10.82 -3.00 -10.09
C LEU A 97 -9.87 -2.01 -9.39
N GLY A 98 -8.93 -2.53 -8.58
CA GLY A 98 -7.88 -1.76 -7.95
C GLY A 98 -6.55 -1.83 -8.72
N PHE A 99 -5.55 -1.09 -8.25
CA PHE A 99 -4.17 -1.23 -8.73
C PHE A 99 -3.41 -2.34 -7.99
N LEU A 100 -3.78 -2.60 -6.73
CA LEU A 100 -3.18 -3.63 -5.89
C LEU A 100 -3.99 -4.94 -5.93
N THR A 101 -5.31 -4.84 -6.09
CA THR A 101 -6.25 -5.95 -6.19
C THR A 101 -6.62 -6.18 -7.66
N ALA A 102 -5.68 -6.77 -8.42
CA ALA A 102 -5.76 -6.88 -9.87
C ALA A 102 -6.60 -8.06 -10.39
N VAL A 103 -7.11 -8.91 -9.51
CA VAL A 103 -7.94 -10.07 -9.87
C VAL A 103 -9.38 -9.80 -9.46
N ALA A 104 -10.33 -9.91 -10.38
CA ALA A 104 -11.74 -9.72 -10.07
C ALA A 104 -12.33 -10.95 -9.33
N GLU A 105 -13.34 -10.74 -8.49
CA GLU A 105 -14.04 -11.85 -7.80
C GLU A 105 -14.66 -12.85 -8.77
N THR A 106 -15.07 -12.39 -9.95
CA THR A 106 -15.60 -13.24 -11.01
C THR A 106 -14.57 -14.19 -11.62
N GLU A 107 -13.28 -13.88 -11.46
CA GLU A 107 -12.15 -14.70 -11.91
C GLU A 107 -11.70 -15.73 -10.85
N MET A 108 -12.39 -15.82 -9.70
CA MET A 108 -12.01 -16.72 -8.60
C MET A 108 -11.83 -18.18 -9.06
N ALA A 109 -12.71 -18.71 -9.90
CA ALA A 109 -12.59 -20.08 -10.41
C ALA A 109 -11.29 -20.30 -11.19
N THR A 110 -10.82 -19.27 -11.89
CA THR A 110 -9.58 -19.31 -12.68
C THR A 110 -8.34 -19.27 -11.79
N ILE A 111 -8.41 -18.62 -10.60
CA ILE A 111 -7.26 -18.48 -9.69
C ILE A 111 -7.00 -19.75 -8.90
N LEU A 112 -8.04 -20.50 -8.56
CA LEU A 112 -7.96 -21.62 -7.64
C LEU A 112 -6.91 -22.68 -8.03
N PRO A 113 -6.78 -23.09 -9.33
CA PRO A 113 -5.70 -23.99 -9.76
C PRO A 113 -4.29 -23.42 -9.49
N PHE A 114 -4.07 -22.12 -9.76
CA PHE A 114 -2.77 -21.47 -9.51
C PHE A 114 -2.41 -21.44 -8.03
N LEU A 115 -3.42 -21.31 -7.12
CA LEU A 115 -3.21 -21.44 -5.68
C LEU A 115 -2.78 -22.85 -5.31
N ALA A 116 -3.44 -23.87 -5.85
CA ALA A 116 -3.15 -25.27 -5.54
C ALA A 116 -1.77 -25.71 -6.05
N GLU A 117 -1.33 -25.16 -7.18
CA GLU A 117 -0.04 -25.45 -7.83
C GLU A 117 1.09 -24.54 -7.35
N ASN A 118 0.79 -23.51 -6.53
CA ASN A 118 1.73 -22.47 -6.12
C ASN A 118 2.39 -21.77 -7.33
N ASN A 119 1.63 -21.53 -8.38
CA ASN A 119 2.10 -20.95 -9.64
C ASN A 119 1.68 -19.47 -9.71
N LEU A 120 2.30 -18.63 -8.90
CA LEU A 120 2.07 -17.19 -8.84
C LEU A 120 3.35 -16.42 -9.12
N LEU A 121 3.23 -15.28 -9.78
CA LEU A 121 4.33 -14.35 -9.96
C LEU A 121 4.44 -13.45 -8.72
N LEU A 122 5.64 -13.32 -8.17
CA LEU A 122 5.90 -12.43 -7.05
C LEU A 122 6.47 -11.10 -7.55
N SER A 123 5.91 -10.01 -7.03
CA SER A 123 6.36 -8.65 -7.31
C SER A 123 6.73 -7.96 -6.00
N PRO A 124 8.03 -7.80 -5.72
CA PRO A 124 8.51 -7.14 -4.51
C PRO A 124 8.26 -5.64 -4.59
N ARG A 125 7.53 -5.10 -3.62
CA ARG A 125 7.18 -3.68 -3.55
C ARG A 125 8.03 -2.96 -2.52
N ARG A 126 8.53 -1.79 -2.89
CA ARG A 126 9.19 -0.88 -1.96
C ARG A 126 8.18 -0.34 -0.96
N VAL A 127 8.66 -0.10 0.25
CA VAL A 127 7.90 0.45 1.37
C VAL A 127 8.71 1.59 1.97
N LEU A 128 8.05 2.65 2.39
CA LEU A 128 8.69 3.72 3.13
C LEU A 128 8.53 3.47 4.64
N GLU A 129 9.60 3.61 5.39
CA GLU A 129 9.58 3.77 6.83
C GLU A 129 9.77 5.25 7.18
N THR A 130 9.11 5.70 8.22
CA THR A 130 9.17 7.10 8.66
C THR A 130 9.47 7.18 10.14
N THR A 131 10.50 7.95 10.50
CA THR A 131 10.79 8.26 11.89
C THR A 131 10.41 9.70 12.20
N PHE A 132 9.52 9.89 13.17
CA PHE A 132 9.30 11.19 13.79
C PHE A 132 10.42 11.47 14.77
N HIS A 133 11.07 12.61 14.62
CA HIS A 133 12.04 13.15 15.56
C HIS A 133 11.39 14.28 16.34
N HIS A 134 11.06 14.00 17.60
CA HIS A 134 10.42 14.97 18.49
C HIS A 134 11.42 15.88 19.18
N LEU A 135 10.98 17.09 19.54
CA LEU A 135 11.79 18.10 20.22
C LEU A 135 12.47 17.60 21.51
N ASN A 136 11.81 16.71 22.23
CA ASN A 136 12.32 16.11 23.47
C ASN A 136 13.36 14.98 23.23
N GLY A 137 13.85 14.82 22.01
CA GLY A 137 14.77 13.77 21.61
C GLY A 137 14.15 12.39 21.42
N LYS A 138 12.86 12.20 21.70
CA LYS A 138 12.16 10.94 21.43
C LYS A 138 12.02 10.73 19.93
N LYS A 139 12.05 9.45 19.54
CA LYS A 139 11.83 9.00 18.17
C LYS A 139 10.64 8.05 18.13
N HIS A 140 9.80 8.20 17.12
CA HIS A 140 8.68 7.31 16.88
C HIS A 140 8.76 6.80 15.44
N LEU A 141 8.91 5.49 15.28
CA LEU A 141 9.01 4.82 13.98
C LEU A 141 7.65 4.33 13.53
N ILE A 142 7.25 4.72 12.32
CA ILE A 142 6.16 4.10 11.55
C ILE A 142 6.81 3.22 10.48
N PRO A 143 6.70 1.90 10.59
CA PRO A 143 7.53 0.99 9.79
C PRO A 143 7.07 0.79 8.36
N CYS A 144 5.83 1.17 8.01
CA CYS A 144 5.24 0.77 6.74
C CYS A 144 4.31 1.83 6.14
N ALA A 145 4.69 2.35 4.96
CA ALA A 145 3.78 2.96 4.01
C ALA A 145 4.04 2.32 2.64
N LEU A 146 3.07 1.57 2.12
CA LEU A 146 3.18 0.92 0.81
C LEU A 146 2.96 1.91 -0.33
N ASN A 147 2.01 2.83 -0.16
CA ASN A 147 1.73 3.88 -1.13
C ASN A 147 2.50 5.16 -0.80
N ASP A 148 2.15 5.82 0.30
CA ASP A 148 2.62 7.18 0.53
C ASP A 148 2.62 7.61 2.01
N VAL A 149 3.44 8.63 2.25
CA VAL A 149 3.45 9.46 3.45
C VAL A 149 2.96 10.84 3.05
N VAL A 150 1.86 11.29 3.62
CA VAL A 150 1.23 12.57 3.29
C VAL A 150 1.35 13.53 4.47
N ILE A 151 1.92 14.69 4.23
CA ILE A 151 1.92 15.82 5.16
C ILE A 151 0.90 16.81 4.62
N ALA A 152 -0.19 17.06 5.34
CA ALA A 152 -1.28 17.91 4.86
C ALA A 152 -1.76 18.88 5.93
N ARG A 153 -2.11 20.10 5.50
CA ARG A 153 -2.74 21.10 6.38
C ARG A 153 -4.05 20.56 6.97
N THR A 154 -4.45 21.09 8.10
CA THR A 154 -5.77 20.86 8.67
C THR A 154 -6.84 21.71 7.96
N ASN A 155 -8.13 21.36 8.08
CA ASN A 155 -9.21 22.00 7.34
C ASN A 155 -9.34 23.53 7.58
N GLU A 156 -8.90 24.03 8.73
CA GLU A 156 -9.01 25.44 9.12
C GLU A 156 -7.73 26.24 8.87
N SER A 157 -6.72 25.65 8.22
CA SER A 157 -5.42 26.28 8.10
C SER A 157 -5.19 26.92 6.75
N ARG A 158 -4.34 27.97 6.76
CA ARG A 158 -3.69 28.54 5.58
C ARG A 158 -2.71 27.50 5.00
N LEU A 159 -2.13 27.78 3.82
CA LEU A 159 -1.08 26.96 3.23
C LEU A 159 0.05 26.70 4.24
N VAL A 160 0.56 25.49 4.22
CA VAL A 160 1.74 25.14 5.03
C VAL A 160 3.02 25.37 4.25
N ARG A 161 4.09 25.74 4.96
CA ARG A 161 5.42 25.84 4.38
C ARG A 161 6.22 24.60 4.83
N ILE A 162 6.56 23.77 3.84
CA ILE A 162 7.21 22.47 4.04
C ILE A 162 8.60 22.53 3.42
N ARG A 163 9.63 22.43 4.26
CA ARG A 163 11.03 22.33 3.84
C ARG A 163 11.40 20.88 3.63
N VAL A 164 11.99 20.58 2.49
CA VAL A 164 12.44 19.25 2.09
C VAL A 164 13.93 19.24 1.85
N GLU A 165 14.60 18.30 2.47
CA GLU A 165 16.03 18.05 2.31
C GLU A 165 16.26 16.59 1.90
N ILE A 166 17.23 16.31 1.05
CA ILE A 166 17.64 14.97 0.63
C ILE A 166 19.15 14.85 0.92
N GLY A 167 19.49 13.94 1.82
CA GLY A 167 20.83 13.90 2.38
C GLY A 167 21.14 15.23 3.06
N ASP A 168 22.20 15.91 2.61
CA ASP A 168 22.61 17.22 3.13
C ASP A 168 22.19 18.40 2.21
N TYR A 169 21.40 18.14 1.18
CA TYR A 169 20.98 19.14 0.20
C TYR A 169 19.57 19.63 0.46
N LEU A 170 19.40 20.94 0.52
CA LEU A 170 18.06 21.54 0.45
C LEU A 170 17.49 21.37 -0.97
N VAL A 171 16.34 20.68 -1.06
CA VAL A 171 15.61 20.55 -2.32
C VAL A 171 14.81 21.82 -2.57
N THR A 172 13.88 22.16 -1.66
CA THR A 172 13.03 23.34 -1.75
C THR A 172 12.21 23.56 -0.48
N GLU A 173 11.52 24.71 -0.45
CA GLU A 173 10.42 24.97 0.49
C GLU A 173 9.11 25.08 -0.30
N TYR A 174 8.22 24.11 -0.13
CA TYR A 174 6.89 24.15 -0.72
C TYR A 174 5.95 25.01 0.13
N VAL A 175 5.24 25.94 -0.51
CA VAL A 175 4.07 26.61 0.07
C VAL A 175 2.85 26.01 -0.62
N SER A 176 2.10 25.17 0.09
CA SER A 176 1.10 24.26 -0.51
C SER A 176 0.06 23.81 0.51
N ASP A 177 -0.95 23.08 0.07
CA ASP A 177 -1.88 22.36 0.95
C ASP A 177 -1.20 21.17 1.64
N GLY A 178 -0.10 20.67 1.08
CA GLY A 178 0.66 19.57 1.64
C GLY A 178 1.73 19.04 0.70
N LEU A 179 2.35 17.93 1.11
CA LEU A 179 3.34 17.18 0.36
C LEU A 179 3.06 15.68 0.46
N ILE A 180 3.15 14.99 -0.64
CA ILE A 180 3.07 13.53 -0.73
C ILE A 180 4.48 13.02 -1.01
N VAL A 181 4.96 12.09 -0.19
CA VAL A 181 6.17 11.28 -0.43
C VAL A 181 5.69 9.88 -0.78
N ALA A 182 5.74 9.51 -2.06
CA ALA A 182 5.16 8.26 -2.53
C ALA A 182 6.20 7.26 -3.02
N THR A 183 5.91 5.98 -2.82
CA THR A 183 6.60 4.86 -3.47
C THR A 183 6.20 4.78 -4.95
N PRO A 184 6.88 3.98 -5.78
CA PRO A 184 6.40 3.69 -7.13
C PRO A 184 5.00 3.05 -7.12
N THR A 185 4.69 2.22 -6.14
CA THR A 185 3.34 1.65 -5.96
C THR A 185 2.31 2.75 -5.71
N GLY A 186 2.61 3.72 -4.84
CA GLY A 186 1.76 4.86 -4.51
C GLY A 186 1.67 5.93 -5.61
N SER A 187 2.52 5.85 -6.66
CA SER A 187 2.44 6.78 -7.79
C SER A 187 1.09 6.76 -8.50
N THR A 188 0.34 5.66 -8.37
CA THR A 188 -1.02 5.51 -8.93
C THR A 188 -2.13 5.81 -7.90
N ALA A 189 -1.77 6.21 -6.67
CA ALA A 189 -2.69 6.56 -5.59
C ALA A 189 -2.89 8.09 -5.48
N TYR A 190 -2.76 8.67 -4.30
CA TYR A 190 -2.99 10.10 -4.08
C TYR A 190 -2.03 10.99 -4.87
N SER A 191 -0.78 10.55 -5.06
CA SER A 191 0.19 11.28 -5.88
C SER A 191 -0.31 11.51 -7.31
N LEU A 192 -0.96 10.52 -7.93
CA LEU A 192 -1.54 10.68 -9.28
C LEU A 192 -2.63 11.76 -9.30
N ALA A 193 -3.53 11.76 -8.32
CA ALA A 193 -4.57 12.77 -8.19
C ALA A 193 -4.02 14.19 -7.94
N ALA A 194 -2.84 14.28 -7.31
CA ALA A 194 -2.13 15.54 -7.10
C ALA A 194 -1.25 15.95 -8.30
N GLY A 195 -1.32 15.25 -9.43
CA GLY A 195 -0.56 15.58 -10.66
C GLY A 195 0.85 15.00 -10.72
N GLY A 196 1.16 14.00 -9.87
CA GLY A 196 2.41 13.25 -9.94
C GLY A 196 2.48 12.29 -11.13
N PRO A 197 3.67 11.95 -11.64
CA PRO A 197 3.84 10.98 -12.69
C PRO A 197 3.57 9.56 -12.23
N ILE A 198 3.20 8.69 -13.17
CA ILE A 198 3.08 7.25 -12.94
C ILE A 198 4.48 6.63 -13.03
N LEU A 199 4.86 5.85 -12.04
CA LEU A 199 6.11 5.11 -12.01
C LEU A 199 5.84 3.61 -12.18
N SER A 200 6.77 2.90 -12.84
CA SER A 200 6.76 1.44 -12.83
C SER A 200 6.92 0.94 -11.39
N PRO A 201 6.17 -0.09 -10.96
CA PRO A 201 6.20 -0.57 -9.58
C PRO A 201 7.56 -1.07 -9.09
N ASP A 202 8.45 -1.43 -10.02
CA ASP A 202 9.81 -1.92 -9.81
C ASP A 202 10.87 -0.81 -9.85
N ALA A 203 10.48 0.46 -10.12
CA ALA A 203 11.42 1.57 -10.14
C ALA A 203 12.08 1.78 -8.77
N ASP A 204 13.38 1.99 -8.76
CA ASP A 204 14.15 2.33 -7.56
C ASP A 204 14.14 3.86 -7.32
N SER A 205 12.96 4.40 -7.06
CA SER A 205 12.73 5.84 -6.89
C SER A 205 11.66 6.14 -5.84
N VAL A 206 11.61 7.38 -5.41
CA VAL A 206 10.58 7.97 -4.55
C VAL A 206 10.08 9.23 -5.23
N LEU A 207 8.81 9.53 -5.06
CA LEU A 207 8.14 10.65 -5.68
C LEU A 207 7.76 11.68 -4.62
N LEU A 208 8.17 12.93 -4.84
CA LEU A 208 7.77 14.09 -4.05
C LEU A 208 6.73 14.88 -4.83
N THR A 209 5.48 14.88 -4.40
CA THR A 209 4.38 15.56 -5.10
C THR A 209 3.75 16.61 -4.18
N PRO A 210 3.92 17.92 -4.45
CA PRO A 210 3.25 18.96 -3.69
C PRO A 210 1.74 18.94 -3.99
N ILE A 211 0.92 19.17 -2.96
CA ILE A 211 -0.54 19.24 -3.09
C ILE A 211 -0.93 20.72 -3.29
N CYS A 212 -1.53 21.06 -4.42
CA CYS A 212 -1.98 22.41 -4.75
C CYS A 212 -0.94 23.51 -4.38
N PRO A 213 0.29 23.45 -4.92
CA PRO A 213 1.32 24.42 -4.58
C PRO A 213 0.93 25.81 -5.05
N HIS A 214 1.23 26.83 -4.23
CA HIS A 214 0.96 28.24 -4.57
C HIS A 214 1.78 28.73 -5.77
N THR A 215 3.00 28.19 -5.93
CA THR A 215 3.92 28.59 -7.00
C THR A 215 3.76 27.70 -8.22
N LEU A 216 3.46 28.28 -9.37
CA LEU A 216 3.22 27.55 -10.63
C LEU A 216 4.44 26.78 -11.17
N THR A 217 5.63 27.11 -10.71
CA THR A 217 6.90 26.44 -11.08
C THR A 217 7.14 25.14 -10.30
N ASN A 218 6.43 24.91 -9.19
CA ASN A 218 6.57 23.68 -8.43
C ASN A 218 6.03 22.50 -9.23
N ARG A 219 6.82 21.42 -9.27
CA ARG A 219 6.49 20.17 -9.97
C ARG A 219 6.76 18.99 -9.05
N ALA A 220 6.11 17.88 -9.35
CA ALA A 220 6.51 16.60 -8.75
C ALA A 220 7.95 16.27 -9.14
N LEU A 221 8.72 15.80 -8.16
CA LEU A 221 10.13 15.45 -8.32
C LEU A 221 10.31 13.95 -8.07
N VAL A 222 10.98 13.27 -8.99
CA VAL A 222 11.40 11.87 -8.83
C VAL A 222 12.84 11.85 -8.34
N VAL A 223 13.10 11.14 -7.25
CA VAL A 223 14.42 11.03 -6.64
C VAL A 223 14.81 9.55 -6.45
N GLY A 224 16.11 9.27 -6.37
CA GLY A 224 16.59 7.93 -6.09
C GLY A 224 16.15 7.44 -4.71
N ILE A 225 15.82 6.15 -4.61
CA ILE A 225 15.27 5.57 -3.38
C ILE A 225 16.31 5.47 -2.25
N ASP A 226 17.60 5.46 -2.57
CA ASP A 226 18.68 5.30 -1.57
C ASP A 226 18.87 6.55 -0.67
N GLN A 227 18.14 7.61 -0.99
CA GLN A 227 18.25 8.89 -0.29
C GLN A 227 17.34 8.94 0.94
N THR A 228 17.85 9.52 2.03
CA THR A 228 17.03 9.88 3.18
C THR A 228 16.38 11.24 2.93
N ILE A 229 15.06 11.28 2.97
CA ILE A 229 14.26 12.49 2.82
C ILE A 229 13.94 13.03 4.20
N ARG A 230 14.32 14.27 4.47
CA ARG A 230 13.96 15.00 5.70
C ARG A 230 12.89 16.03 5.38
N VAL A 231 11.83 16.01 6.16
CA VAL A 231 10.71 16.95 6.01
C VAL A 231 10.51 17.71 7.31
N ARG A 232 10.50 19.04 7.22
CA ARG A 232 10.27 19.96 8.34
C ARG A 232 9.20 20.96 7.99
N ILE A 233 8.51 21.44 9.00
CA ILE A 233 7.60 22.57 8.86
C ILE A 233 8.34 23.85 9.19
N VAL A 234 8.21 24.85 8.31
CA VAL A 234 8.63 26.21 8.62
C VAL A 234 7.46 26.92 9.31
N PRO A 235 7.56 27.21 10.61
CA PRO A 235 6.47 27.78 11.39
C PRO A 235 5.98 29.10 10.81
N GLN A 236 4.67 29.30 10.84
CA GLN A 236 4.02 30.53 10.41
C GLN A 236 3.00 30.97 11.48
N PRO A 237 2.94 32.26 11.85
CA PRO A 237 1.99 32.74 12.85
C PRO A 237 0.54 32.40 12.46
N GLY A 238 -0.20 31.78 13.37
CA GLY A 238 -1.61 31.44 13.17
C GLY A 238 -1.87 30.30 12.20
N VAL A 239 -0.85 29.54 11.77
CA VAL A 239 -1.01 28.32 10.95
C VAL A 239 -0.86 27.11 11.85
N PRO A 240 -1.91 26.28 12.01
CA PRO A 240 -1.84 25.04 12.77
C PRO A 240 -0.84 24.04 12.17
N ALA A 241 -0.27 23.20 13.02
CA ALA A 241 0.61 22.13 12.60
C ALA A 241 -0.11 21.13 11.71
N PRO A 242 0.49 20.71 10.56
CA PRO A 242 -0.13 19.75 9.65
C PRO A 242 -0.20 18.35 10.23
N THR A 243 -1.12 17.57 9.70
CA THR A 243 -1.21 16.13 9.97
C THR A 243 -0.25 15.35 9.09
N VAL A 244 0.19 14.20 9.59
CA VAL A 244 0.95 13.21 8.84
C VAL A 244 0.12 11.94 8.72
N GLN A 245 -0.02 11.44 7.52
CA GLN A 245 -0.79 10.23 7.22
C GLN A 245 0.10 9.21 6.50
N PHE A 246 -0.21 7.93 6.68
CA PHE A 246 0.45 6.79 6.06
C PHE A 246 -0.59 5.90 5.40
N ASP A 247 -0.54 5.76 4.09
CA ASP A 247 -1.54 5.01 3.33
C ASP A 247 -2.99 5.42 3.70
N GLY A 248 -3.23 6.73 3.87
CA GLY A 248 -4.52 7.30 4.24
C GLY A 248 -4.89 7.24 5.74
N ARG A 249 -4.04 6.69 6.61
CA ARG A 249 -4.28 6.61 8.05
C ARG A 249 -3.50 7.69 8.81
N LEU A 250 -4.16 8.32 9.78
CA LEU A 250 -3.51 9.34 10.62
C LEU A 250 -2.40 8.72 11.47
N GLY A 251 -1.18 9.19 11.28
CA GLY A 251 -0.01 8.77 12.05
C GLY A 251 0.43 9.79 13.10
N GLY A 252 0.03 11.07 12.95
CA GLY A 252 0.40 12.10 13.90
C GLY A 252 0.26 13.52 13.38
N ILE A 253 0.79 14.45 14.15
CA ILE A 253 0.87 15.88 13.83
C ILE A 253 2.36 16.26 13.84
N LEU A 254 2.81 16.98 12.81
CA LEU A 254 4.19 17.45 12.71
C LEU A 254 4.26 18.90 13.21
N ARG A 255 4.82 19.09 14.42
CA ARG A 255 4.94 20.41 15.04
C ARG A 255 6.19 21.15 14.58
N ALA A 256 6.25 22.43 14.90
CA ALA A 256 7.47 23.22 14.76
C ALA A 256 8.62 22.53 15.53
N ASP A 257 9.83 22.61 14.98
CA ASP A 257 11.05 22.01 15.53
C ASP A 257 11.08 20.46 15.57
N GLU A 258 9.98 19.80 15.14
CA GLU A 258 9.96 18.38 14.85
C GLU A 258 10.28 18.14 13.36
N TRP A 259 10.70 16.93 13.02
CA TRP A 259 10.97 16.56 11.64
C TRP A 259 10.74 15.08 11.38
N LEU A 260 10.46 14.79 10.13
CA LEU A 260 10.31 13.43 9.63
C LEU A 260 11.58 13.02 8.91
N GLU A 261 12.03 11.80 9.19
CA GLU A 261 13.00 11.07 8.38
C GLU A 261 12.26 9.98 7.63
N ILE A 262 12.23 10.09 6.32
CA ILE A 262 11.54 9.15 5.43
C ILE A 262 12.59 8.46 4.57
N LYS A 263 12.60 7.13 4.57
CA LYS A 263 13.55 6.33 3.80
C LYS A 263 12.94 4.97 3.41
N PRO A 264 13.52 4.25 2.45
CA PRO A 264 13.05 2.91 2.13
C PRO A 264 13.28 1.97 3.31
N ALA A 265 12.26 1.17 3.63
CA ALA A 265 12.42 0.06 4.56
C ALA A 265 13.30 -1.03 3.96
N LYS A 266 14.04 -1.76 4.81
CA LYS A 266 14.86 -2.90 4.37
C LYS A 266 14.01 -4.04 3.83
N ALA A 267 12.90 -4.33 4.49
CA ALA A 267 11.95 -5.34 4.04
C ALA A 267 11.09 -4.80 2.90
N ARG A 268 10.68 -5.70 2.01
CA ARG A 268 9.74 -5.41 0.92
C ARG A 268 8.43 -6.16 1.16
N VAL A 269 7.33 -5.64 0.66
CA VAL A 269 6.07 -6.37 0.58
C VAL A 269 6.06 -7.21 -0.69
N GLN A 270 5.72 -8.49 -0.57
CA GLN A 270 5.59 -9.37 -1.72
C GLN A 270 4.13 -9.38 -2.19
N LEU A 271 3.83 -8.76 -3.32
CA LEU A 271 2.53 -8.94 -3.96
C LEU A 271 2.59 -10.14 -4.91
N ALA A 272 1.53 -10.95 -4.87
CA ALA A 272 1.38 -12.10 -5.76
C ALA A 272 0.39 -11.77 -6.87
N TYR A 273 0.69 -12.23 -8.07
CA TYR A 273 -0.11 -12.02 -9.28
C TYR A 273 -0.26 -13.31 -10.05
N LEU A 274 -1.30 -13.41 -10.86
CA LEU A 274 -1.43 -14.47 -11.85
C LEU A 274 -0.38 -14.30 -12.96
N PRO A 275 0.08 -15.37 -13.61
CA PRO A 275 1.06 -15.32 -14.70
C PRO A 275 0.68 -14.40 -15.88
N HIS A 276 -0.60 -14.11 -16.04
CA HIS A 276 -1.12 -13.25 -17.12
C HIS A 276 -1.47 -11.83 -16.66
N SER A 277 -1.22 -11.51 -15.38
CA SER A 277 -1.49 -10.17 -14.83
C SER A 277 -0.24 -9.31 -15.00
N ASP A 278 -0.42 -8.14 -15.60
CA ASP A 278 0.63 -7.14 -15.69
C ASP A 278 0.12 -5.75 -15.26
N PHE A 279 1.04 -4.94 -14.78
CA PHE A 279 0.75 -3.58 -14.33
C PHE A 279 0.13 -2.72 -15.43
N TYR A 280 0.62 -2.85 -16.66
CA TYR A 280 0.18 -2.01 -17.78
C TYR A 280 -1.23 -2.36 -18.23
N ARG A 281 -1.65 -3.62 -18.09
CA ARG A 281 -3.05 -4.03 -18.32
C ARG A 281 -3.97 -3.33 -17.33
N VAL A 282 -3.65 -3.36 -16.05
CA VAL A 282 -4.41 -2.68 -15.00
C VAL A 282 -4.46 -1.18 -15.27
N LEU A 283 -3.32 -0.59 -15.62
CA LEU A 283 -3.20 0.83 -15.93
C LEU A 283 -4.10 1.25 -17.09
N ARG A 284 -4.06 0.51 -18.22
CA ARG A 284 -4.95 0.76 -19.38
C ARG A 284 -6.41 0.69 -18.99
N GLN A 285 -6.81 -0.30 -18.22
CA GLN A 285 -8.20 -0.46 -17.79
C GLN A 285 -8.65 0.67 -16.86
N LYS A 286 -7.83 1.03 -15.87
CA LYS A 286 -8.16 2.06 -14.88
C LYS A 286 -8.20 3.46 -15.49
N LEU A 287 -7.27 3.79 -16.36
CA LEU A 287 -7.17 5.10 -17.00
C LEU A 287 -7.94 5.17 -18.31
N LYS A 288 -8.62 4.08 -18.69
CA LYS A 288 -9.37 4.01 -19.96
C LYS A 288 -8.51 4.37 -21.18
N TRP A 289 -7.24 3.96 -21.14
CA TRP A 289 -6.36 4.09 -22.28
C TRP A 289 -6.73 3.04 -23.34
N SER A 290 -7.89 3.18 -23.95
CA SER A 290 -8.19 2.50 -25.20
C SER A 290 -7.32 3.14 -26.26
N GLY A 291 -6.44 2.38 -26.88
CA GLY A 291 -5.83 2.80 -28.12
C GLY A 291 -6.98 3.29 -29.02
N ALA A 292 -6.83 4.46 -29.62
CA ALA A 292 -7.84 4.99 -30.49
C ALA A 292 -8.25 3.91 -31.46
N SER A 293 -9.53 3.53 -31.41
CA SER A 293 -10.18 2.92 -32.54
C SER A 293 -10.21 4.03 -33.60
N VAL A 294 -9.19 4.04 -34.47
CA VAL A 294 -9.22 4.81 -35.71
C VAL A 294 -10.20 4.12 -36.64
#